data_5687ee403959b3159e7480849df53be8
#
_entry.id   5687ee403959b3159e7480849df53be8
#
_cell.length_a   1.000
_cell.length_b   1.000
_cell.length_c   1.000
_cell.angle_alpha   90.00
_cell.angle_beta   90.00
_cell.angle_gamma   90.00
#
_symmetry.space_group_name_H-M   'P 1'
#
loop_
_entity.id
_entity.type
_entity.pdbx_description
1 polymer ?
#
loop_
_entity_poly.entity_id
_entity_poly.type
_entity_poly.pdbx_seq_one_letter_code
_entity_poly.pdbx_strand_id
1 'polypeptide(L)'
;TVRNAQAYKNMDNKALLEAIIGEDGAMLDFYAMPGKQELTKADFPCFADTEYLVLIFGWANGAATTDIYKFPYRTSKPDKDPALCTYAITSSDIKPRSFKIDIVPSDATVPYMYDILSAEEYGQYKTDLKGYVEKYVSQAGDLESARVHGESGFLYNNGIQPATEYYVWAASIDEMGKVQGEVRISEPVRTLDAVVSKA
;
A
#
# COMPACT_ATOMS: atom_id res chain seq x y z
N THR A 1 6.92 -11.79 -14.83
CA THR A 1 6.42 -10.82 -13.85
C THR A 1 5.54 -11.48 -12.80
N VAL A 2 5.30 -10.83 -11.68
CA VAL A 2 4.39 -11.26 -10.60
C VAL A 2 3.34 -10.18 -10.44
N ARG A 3 2.06 -10.58 -10.32
CA ARG A 3 0.92 -9.67 -10.15
C ARG A 3 -0.01 -10.19 -9.06
N ASN A 4 -0.66 -9.28 -8.35
CA ASN A 4 -1.74 -9.65 -7.43
C ASN A 4 -2.86 -10.36 -8.21
N ALA A 5 -3.30 -11.51 -7.71
CA ALA A 5 -4.26 -12.33 -8.43
C ALA A 5 -5.66 -11.68 -8.55
N GLN A 6 -6.04 -10.80 -7.62
CA GLN A 6 -7.39 -10.23 -7.59
C GLN A 6 -7.77 -9.52 -8.89
N ALA A 7 -6.83 -8.77 -9.49
CA ALA A 7 -7.09 -8.03 -10.72
C ALA A 7 -7.12 -8.93 -11.98
N TYR A 8 -6.41 -10.06 -11.98
CA TYR A 8 -6.08 -10.79 -13.21
C TYR A 8 -6.56 -12.23 -13.26
N LYS A 9 -6.96 -12.86 -12.13
CA LYS A 9 -7.29 -14.30 -12.06
C LYS A 9 -8.42 -14.76 -12.98
N ASN A 10 -9.34 -13.86 -13.29
CA ASN A 10 -10.50 -14.15 -14.13
C ASN A 10 -10.29 -13.82 -15.62
N MET A 11 -9.14 -13.29 -15.99
CA MET A 11 -8.81 -12.99 -17.38
C MET A 11 -8.41 -14.26 -18.14
N ASP A 12 -8.85 -14.40 -19.38
CA ASP A 12 -8.26 -15.39 -20.28
C ASP A 12 -6.82 -15.02 -20.64
N ASN A 13 -6.10 -15.93 -21.29
CA ASN A 13 -4.67 -15.71 -21.57
C ASN A 13 -4.43 -14.54 -22.53
N LYS A 14 -5.33 -14.30 -23.48
CA LYS A 14 -5.20 -13.21 -24.45
C LYS A 14 -5.40 -11.85 -23.76
N ALA A 15 -6.51 -11.69 -23.04
CA ALA A 15 -6.82 -10.48 -22.31
C ALA A 15 -5.74 -10.15 -21.26
N LEU A 16 -5.22 -11.18 -20.57
CA LEU A 16 -4.15 -11.03 -19.59
C LEU A 16 -2.84 -10.55 -20.25
N LEU A 17 -2.45 -11.16 -21.37
CA LEU A 17 -1.24 -10.76 -22.09
C LEU A 17 -1.36 -9.31 -22.60
N GLU A 18 -2.50 -8.95 -23.17
CA GLU A 18 -2.80 -7.58 -23.62
C GLU A 18 -2.74 -6.58 -22.45
N ALA A 19 -3.27 -6.91 -21.26
CA ALA A 19 -3.20 -6.08 -20.08
C ALA A 19 -1.75 -5.86 -19.62
N ILE A 20 -0.96 -6.92 -19.49
CA ILE A 20 0.45 -6.82 -19.08
C ILE A 20 1.29 -6.03 -20.10
N ILE A 21 1.06 -6.22 -21.40
CA ILE A 21 1.73 -5.42 -22.45
C ILE A 21 1.30 -3.96 -22.36
N GLY A 22 0.04 -3.69 -22.07
CA GLY A 22 -0.47 -2.32 -21.91
C GLY A 22 0.15 -1.60 -20.70
N GLU A 23 0.36 -2.31 -19.61
CA GLU A 23 0.95 -1.77 -18.37
C GLU A 23 2.47 -1.60 -18.46
N ASP A 24 3.17 -2.63 -18.91
CA ASP A 24 4.63 -2.74 -18.85
C ASP A 24 5.33 -2.53 -20.20
N GLY A 25 4.59 -2.40 -21.31
CA GLY A 25 5.11 -2.53 -22.68
C GLY A 25 6.39 -1.76 -22.96
N ALA A 26 6.50 -0.54 -22.47
CA ALA A 26 7.70 0.29 -22.64
C ALA A 26 8.95 -0.26 -21.89
N MET A 27 8.75 -1.13 -20.91
CA MET A 27 9.82 -1.66 -20.05
C MET A 27 10.10 -3.15 -20.30
N LEU A 28 9.27 -3.84 -21.08
CA LEU A 28 9.39 -5.29 -21.30
C LEU A 28 10.73 -5.69 -21.94
N ASP A 29 11.27 -4.90 -22.87
CA ASP A 29 12.59 -5.15 -23.45
C ASP A 29 13.71 -5.07 -22.39
N PHE A 30 13.52 -4.22 -21.39
CA PHE A 30 14.47 -4.08 -20.27
C PHE A 30 14.34 -5.21 -19.24
N TYR A 31 13.12 -5.70 -19.01
CA TYR A 31 12.83 -6.77 -18.04
C TYR A 31 13.03 -8.18 -18.61
N ALA A 32 13.12 -8.33 -19.93
CA ALA A 32 13.29 -9.63 -20.56
C ALA A 32 14.65 -10.25 -20.18
N MET A 33 14.62 -11.43 -19.54
CA MET A 33 15.80 -12.13 -19.06
C MET A 33 16.02 -13.42 -19.87
N PRO A 34 17.19 -13.67 -20.41
CA PRO A 34 17.48 -14.90 -21.13
C PRO A 34 17.77 -16.07 -20.18
N GLY A 35 17.39 -17.27 -20.59
CA GLY A 35 17.74 -18.53 -19.91
C GLY A 35 16.99 -18.77 -18.61
N LYS A 36 17.54 -19.67 -17.78
CA LYS A 36 16.96 -20.00 -16.48
C LYS A 36 17.17 -18.83 -15.51
N GLN A 37 16.09 -18.40 -14.85
CA GLN A 37 16.13 -17.38 -13.82
C GLN A 37 15.74 -18.00 -12.47
N GLU A 38 16.34 -17.47 -11.41
CA GLU A 38 15.92 -17.71 -10.03
C GLU A 38 15.57 -16.36 -9.42
N LEU A 39 14.28 -16.20 -9.08
CA LEU A 39 13.74 -14.96 -8.55
C LEU A 39 13.50 -15.10 -7.06
N THR A 40 13.81 -14.06 -6.31
CA THR A 40 13.74 -14.04 -4.87
C THR A 40 12.72 -13.03 -4.38
N LYS A 41 12.44 -13.03 -3.07
CA LYS A 41 11.59 -12.02 -2.42
C LYS A 41 12.09 -10.58 -2.63
N ALA A 42 13.39 -10.38 -2.86
CA ALA A 42 13.95 -9.05 -3.12
C ALA A 42 13.57 -8.53 -4.52
N ASP A 43 13.36 -9.45 -5.48
CA ASP A 43 12.98 -9.08 -6.85
C ASP A 43 11.50 -8.72 -6.97
N PHE A 44 10.67 -9.34 -6.11
CA PHE A 44 9.21 -9.12 -6.08
C PHE A 44 8.75 -9.01 -4.62
N PRO A 45 8.69 -7.79 -4.07
CA PRO A 45 8.15 -7.57 -2.74
C PRO A 45 6.66 -7.92 -2.71
N CYS A 46 6.33 -9.03 -2.06
CA CYS A 46 4.97 -9.53 -1.93
C CYS A 46 4.47 -9.36 -0.50
N PHE A 47 3.18 -9.07 -0.33
CA PHE A 47 2.53 -9.08 0.97
C PHE A 47 2.31 -10.50 1.48
N ALA A 48 2.23 -10.66 2.79
CA ALA A 48 1.86 -11.92 3.42
C ALA A 48 0.38 -12.27 3.16
N ASP A 49 0.07 -13.56 3.21
CA ASP A 49 -1.28 -14.15 3.01
C ASP A 49 -2.03 -13.61 1.79
N THR A 50 -1.32 -13.34 0.72
CA THR A 50 -1.83 -12.73 -0.51
C THR A 50 -1.65 -13.67 -1.69
N GLU A 51 -2.66 -13.77 -2.55
CA GLU A 51 -2.63 -14.57 -3.77
C GLU A 51 -2.03 -13.79 -4.93
N TYR A 52 -1.00 -14.36 -5.55
CA TYR A 52 -0.31 -13.81 -6.72
C TYR A 52 -0.40 -14.74 -7.92
N LEU A 53 -0.25 -14.17 -9.10
CA LEU A 53 0.03 -14.89 -10.35
C LEU A 53 1.46 -14.62 -10.78
N VAL A 54 2.26 -15.68 -10.87
CA VAL A 54 3.54 -15.64 -11.58
C VAL A 54 3.24 -15.84 -13.06
N LEU A 55 3.59 -14.84 -13.86
CA LEU A 55 3.26 -14.74 -15.27
C LEU A 55 4.54 -14.84 -16.09
N ILE A 56 4.59 -15.80 -17.01
CA ILE A 56 5.76 -16.05 -17.87
C ILE A 56 5.31 -16.08 -19.31
N PHE A 57 6.00 -15.34 -20.18
CA PHE A 57 5.83 -15.39 -21.63
C PHE A 57 7.13 -14.99 -22.32
N GLY A 58 7.28 -15.46 -23.56
CA GLY A 58 8.41 -15.06 -24.40
C GLY A 58 8.23 -13.64 -24.93
N TRP A 59 9.32 -12.87 -24.92
CA TRP A 59 9.33 -11.50 -25.44
C TRP A 59 10.57 -11.27 -26.32
N ALA A 60 10.38 -10.77 -27.52
CA ALA A 60 11.47 -10.37 -28.41
C ALA A 60 10.99 -9.34 -29.46
N ASN A 61 11.86 -8.41 -29.82
CA ASN A 61 11.61 -7.40 -30.84
C ASN A 61 10.31 -6.60 -30.63
N GLY A 62 10.01 -6.27 -29.38
CA GLY A 62 8.82 -5.49 -29.01
C GLY A 62 7.50 -6.26 -29.09
N ALA A 63 7.53 -7.60 -29.11
CA ALA A 63 6.34 -8.43 -29.20
C ALA A 63 6.44 -9.70 -28.38
N ALA A 64 5.26 -10.20 -27.94
CA ALA A 64 5.17 -11.53 -27.33
C ALA A 64 5.43 -12.63 -28.37
N THR A 65 6.26 -13.62 -28.00
CA THR A 65 6.64 -14.73 -28.89
C THR A 65 6.01 -16.06 -28.46
N THR A 66 5.36 -16.11 -27.31
CA THR A 66 4.62 -17.28 -26.80
C THR A 66 3.32 -16.82 -26.15
N ASP A 67 2.43 -17.77 -25.90
CA ASP A 67 1.33 -17.57 -24.96
C ASP A 67 1.84 -17.28 -23.56
N ILE A 68 0.97 -16.68 -22.72
CA ILE A 68 1.25 -16.43 -21.32
C ILE A 68 0.95 -17.67 -20.48
N TYR A 69 1.89 -18.04 -19.63
CA TYR A 69 1.74 -19.10 -18.63
C TYR A 69 1.43 -18.48 -17.27
N LYS A 70 0.44 -19.02 -16.57
CA LYS A 70 -0.04 -18.56 -15.26
C LYS A 70 0.25 -19.60 -14.19
N PHE A 71 0.97 -19.19 -13.15
CA PHE A 71 1.22 -20.03 -11.98
C PHE A 71 0.67 -19.31 -10.75
N PRO A 72 -0.45 -19.79 -10.17
CA PRO A 72 -0.96 -19.23 -8.93
C PRO A 72 -0.01 -19.55 -7.78
N TYR A 73 0.21 -18.58 -6.94
CA TYR A 73 1.05 -18.71 -5.75
C TYR A 73 0.45 -17.88 -4.61
N ARG A 74 0.33 -18.48 -3.42
CA ARG A 74 -0.07 -17.78 -2.21
C ARG A 74 1.11 -17.64 -1.28
N THR A 75 1.39 -16.42 -0.83
CA THR A 75 2.44 -16.15 0.15
C THR A 75 2.05 -16.69 1.52
N SER A 76 3.04 -16.95 2.36
CA SER A 76 2.83 -17.39 3.75
C SER A 76 2.01 -16.36 4.52
N LYS A 77 1.29 -16.85 5.53
CA LYS A 77 0.62 -15.96 6.49
C LYS A 77 1.66 -15.10 7.23
N PRO A 78 1.25 -13.93 7.78
CA PRO A 78 2.06 -13.19 8.72
C PRO A 78 2.48 -14.06 9.91
N ASP A 79 3.58 -13.70 10.59
CA ASP A 79 4.06 -14.45 11.75
C ASP A 79 3.07 -14.38 12.93
N LYS A 80 2.31 -13.30 13.02
CA LYS A 80 1.24 -13.11 14.01
C LYS A 80 -0.10 -12.87 13.35
N ASP A 81 -1.17 -13.05 14.14
CA ASP A 81 -2.53 -12.69 13.70
C ASP A 81 -2.58 -11.17 13.37
N PRO A 82 -2.93 -10.78 12.13
CA PRO A 82 -3.04 -9.39 11.74
C PRO A 82 -3.99 -8.57 12.61
N ALA A 83 -5.02 -9.20 13.16
CA ALA A 83 -5.97 -8.55 14.08
C ALA A 83 -5.34 -8.11 15.40
N LEU A 84 -4.19 -8.68 15.79
CA LEU A 84 -3.44 -8.36 17.00
C LEU A 84 -2.25 -7.42 16.73
N CYS A 85 -2.03 -7.01 15.47
CA CYS A 85 -0.93 -6.11 15.14
C CYS A 85 -1.21 -4.71 15.72
N THR A 86 -0.22 -4.18 16.44
CA THR A 86 -0.27 -2.82 16.98
C THR A 86 0.73 -1.92 16.25
N TYR A 87 0.48 -0.61 16.27
CA TYR A 87 1.25 0.38 15.55
C TYR A 87 1.74 1.46 16.50
N ALA A 88 3.06 1.63 16.62
CA ALA A 88 3.64 2.81 17.23
C ALA A 88 3.71 3.91 16.18
N ILE A 89 2.98 5.01 16.42
CA ILE A 89 2.90 6.15 15.50
C ILE A 89 3.57 7.34 16.19
N THR A 90 4.57 7.91 15.56
CA THR A 90 5.29 9.10 16.05
C THR A 90 5.28 10.21 15.01
N SER A 91 5.29 11.46 15.47
CA SER A 91 5.37 12.64 14.60
C SER A 91 6.63 13.45 14.88
N SER A 92 7.20 14.04 13.84
CA SER A 92 8.41 14.86 13.90
C SER A 92 8.38 15.96 12.84
N ASP A 93 9.37 16.84 12.83
CA ASP A 93 9.54 17.93 11.84
C ASP A 93 8.29 18.78 11.64
N ILE A 94 7.57 19.06 12.74
CA ILE A 94 6.30 19.79 12.70
C ILE A 94 6.56 21.25 12.30
N LYS A 95 5.92 21.68 11.22
CA LYS A 95 5.97 23.03 10.63
C LYS A 95 4.54 23.55 10.42
N PRO A 96 4.38 24.83 10.00
CA PRO A 96 3.04 25.36 9.73
C PRO A 96 2.23 24.59 8.68
N ARG A 97 2.90 24.01 7.67
CA ARG A 97 2.25 23.35 6.53
C ARG A 97 2.83 21.96 6.22
N SER A 98 3.48 21.34 7.18
CA SER A 98 3.99 19.98 7.02
C SER A 98 4.32 19.35 8.37
N PHE A 99 4.30 18.05 8.42
CA PHE A 99 4.88 17.24 9.49
C PHE A 99 5.26 15.86 8.96
N LYS A 100 6.24 15.24 9.58
CA LYS A 100 6.64 13.87 9.28
C LYS A 100 5.98 12.93 10.27
N ILE A 101 5.60 11.75 9.80
CA ILE A 101 5.22 10.62 10.65
C ILE A 101 6.15 9.45 10.41
N ASP A 102 6.35 8.63 11.44
CA ASP A 102 6.99 7.33 11.35
C ASP A 102 6.08 6.31 12.05
N ILE A 103 5.90 5.14 11.42
CA ILE A 103 5.02 4.06 11.88
C ILE A 103 5.85 2.78 11.99
N VAL A 104 5.78 2.16 13.17
CA VAL A 104 6.45 0.88 13.44
C VAL A 104 5.39 -0.14 13.85
N PRO A 105 5.09 -1.15 13.00
CA PRO A 105 4.18 -2.23 13.35
C PRO A 105 4.84 -3.21 14.34
N SER A 106 4.05 -3.85 15.19
CA SER A 106 4.54 -4.90 16.10
C SER A 106 4.91 -6.20 15.38
N ASP A 107 4.51 -6.35 14.11
CA ASP A 107 4.90 -7.41 13.20
C ASP A 107 5.13 -6.81 11.81
N ALA A 108 6.37 -6.86 11.35
CA ALA A 108 6.79 -6.28 10.07
C ALA A 108 6.24 -7.04 8.84
N THR A 109 5.65 -8.21 9.01
CA THR A 109 5.07 -9.02 7.92
C THR A 109 3.60 -8.73 7.68
N VAL A 110 2.92 -8.05 8.61
CA VAL A 110 1.50 -7.70 8.49
C VAL A 110 1.30 -6.52 7.54
N PRO A 111 0.50 -6.68 6.46
CA PRO A 111 0.15 -5.58 5.58
C PRO A 111 -0.78 -4.58 6.28
N TYR A 112 -0.52 -3.29 6.10
CA TYR A 112 -1.36 -2.24 6.68
C TYR A 112 -1.46 -1.02 5.77
N MET A 113 -2.40 -0.16 6.09
CA MET A 113 -2.51 1.19 5.52
C MET A 113 -2.55 2.22 6.63
N TYR A 114 -2.25 3.45 6.28
CA TYR A 114 -2.32 4.60 7.16
C TYR A 114 -2.62 5.88 6.36
N ASP A 115 -3.22 6.85 7.04
CA ASP A 115 -3.36 8.21 6.53
C ASP A 115 -3.70 9.16 7.69
N ILE A 116 -3.96 10.42 7.37
CA ILE A 116 -4.32 11.46 8.33
C ILE A 116 -5.81 11.75 8.31
N LEU A 117 -6.29 12.26 9.45
CA LEU A 117 -7.61 12.86 9.66
C LEU A 117 -7.42 14.26 10.24
N SER A 118 -8.18 15.23 9.78
CA SER A 118 -8.35 16.47 10.53
C SER A 118 -9.06 16.21 11.86
N ALA A 119 -8.93 17.11 12.84
CA ALA A 119 -9.66 17.00 14.10
C ALA A 119 -11.17 16.98 13.91
N GLU A 120 -11.69 17.68 12.88
CA GLU A 120 -13.10 17.66 12.50
C GLU A 120 -13.53 16.26 12.03
N GLU A 121 -12.80 15.66 11.10
CA GLU A 121 -13.08 14.31 10.58
C GLU A 121 -12.97 13.28 11.71
N TYR A 122 -11.93 13.35 12.54
CA TYR A 122 -11.79 12.47 13.70
C TYR A 122 -12.98 12.60 14.64
N GLY A 123 -13.42 13.83 14.97
CA GLY A 123 -14.61 14.06 15.78
C GLY A 123 -15.87 13.42 15.20
N GLN A 124 -15.98 13.40 13.86
CA GLN A 124 -17.11 12.82 13.14
C GLN A 124 -17.09 11.28 13.12
N TYR A 125 -15.91 10.68 12.95
CA TYR A 125 -15.79 9.24 12.72
C TYR A 125 -15.23 8.44 13.92
N LYS A 126 -14.83 9.06 15.02
CA LYS A 126 -14.20 8.40 16.18
C LYS A 126 -15.02 7.26 16.79
N THR A 127 -16.34 7.22 16.58
CA THR A 127 -17.22 6.15 17.06
C THR A 127 -17.30 4.95 16.11
N ASP A 128 -16.85 5.11 14.85
CA ASP A 128 -16.81 4.07 13.83
C ASP A 128 -15.61 4.27 12.90
N LEU A 129 -14.40 4.25 13.47
CA LEU A 129 -13.15 4.36 12.71
C LEU A 129 -12.96 3.19 11.75
N LYS A 130 -13.41 2.00 12.11
CA LYS A 130 -13.32 0.84 11.23
C LYS A 130 -14.15 1.03 9.96
N GLY A 131 -15.39 1.46 10.09
CA GLY A 131 -16.26 1.76 8.94
C GLY A 131 -15.70 2.89 8.07
N TYR A 132 -15.14 3.94 8.70
CA TYR A 132 -14.46 5.01 7.97
C TYR A 132 -13.27 4.48 7.15
N VAL A 133 -12.36 3.72 7.77
CA VAL A 133 -11.16 3.19 7.10
C VAL A 133 -11.55 2.23 5.96
N GLU A 134 -12.51 1.32 6.17
CA GLU A 134 -12.97 0.43 5.11
C GLU A 134 -13.57 1.18 3.92
N LYS A 135 -14.32 2.26 4.18
CA LYS A 135 -14.82 3.15 3.13
C LYS A 135 -13.69 3.87 2.41
N TYR A 136 -12.72 4.40 3.15
CA TYR A 136 -11.53 5.05 2.58
C TYR A 136 -10.76 4.08 1.67
N VAL A 137 -10.48 2.87 2.16
CA VAL A 137 -9.78 1.81 1.42
C VAL A 137 -10.53 1.41 0.15
N SER A 138 -11.88 1.35 0.20
CA SER A 138 -12.69 1.00 -0.98
C SER A 138 -12.60 2.01 -2.12
N GLN A 139 -12.11 3.22 -1.85
CA GLN A 139 -11.90 4.28 -2.83
C GLN A 139 -10.46 4.30 -3.38
N ALA A 140 -9.55 3.50 -2.81
CA ALA A 140 -8.20 3.34 -3.35
C ALA A 140 -8.29 2.66 -4.73
N GLY A 141 -7.72 3.29 -5.75
CA GLY A 141 -7.73 2.76 -7.11
C GLY A 141 -6.90 1.49 -7.25
N ASP A 142 -5.80 1.39 -6.51
CA ASP A 142 -4.92 0.23 -6.45
C ASP A 142 -4.58 -0.07 -4.98
N LEU A 143 -5.26 -1.06 -4.44
CA LEU A 143 -5.08 -1.51 -3.06
C LEU A 143 -3.67 -2.07 -2.82
N GLU A 144 -3.08 -2.73 -3.81
CA GLU A 144 -1.74 -3.30 -3.70
C GLU A 144 -0.69 -2.21 -3.46
N SER A 145 -0.72 -1.14 -4.26
CA SER A 145 0.19 -0.01 -4.12
C SER A 145 -0.08 0.85 -2.87
N ALA A 146 -1.30 0.82 -2.35
CA ALA A 146 -1.68 1.61 -1.18
C ALA A 146 -1.29 0.93 0.15
N ARG A 147 -1.14 -0.41 0.17
CA ARG A 147 -0.69 -1.13 1.36
C ARG A 147 0.82 -1.05 1.52
N VAL A 148 1.26 -1.11 2.76
CA VAL A 148 2.68 -1.19 3.13
C VAL A 148 2.90 -2.31 4.15
N HIS A 149 4.15 -2.70 4.38
CA HIS A 149 4.54 -3.60 5.46
C HIS A 149 5.90 -3.17 6.02
N GLY A 150 6.24 -3.62 7.23
CA GLY A 150 7.43 -3.16 7.93
C GLY A 150 7.32 -1.70 8.41
N GLU A 151 8.44 -1.10 8.77
CA GLU A 151 8.49 0.30 9.17
C GLU A 151 8.19 1.21 7.96
N SER A 152 7.43 2.26 8.18
CA SER A 152 7.06 3.23 7.16
C SER A 152 7.11 4.65 7.70
N GLY A 153 7.40 5.61 6.84
CA GLY A 153 7.40 7.02 7.17
C GLY A 153 6.97 7.88 6.00
N PHE A 154 6.27 8.96 6.29
CA PHE A 154 5.75 9.87 5.27
C PHE A 154 5.80 11.33 5.71
N LEU A 155 6.15 12.22 4.79
CA LEU A 155 6.09 13.66 4.96
C LEU A 155 4.79 14.22 4.39
N TYR A 156 3.86 14.57 5.26
CA TYR A 156 2.66 15.29 4.87
C TYR A 156 2.97 16.77 4.64
N ASN A 157 2.85 17.25 3.41
CA ASN A 157 3.12 18.63 3.01
C ASN A 157 2.11 19.17 1.99
N ASN A 158 1.12 18.37 1.61
CA ASN A 158 0.04 18.78 0.73
C ASN A 158 -1.27 18.87 1.52
N GLY A 159 -2.00 19.97 1.36
CA GLY A 159 -3.29 20.18 2.04
C GLY A 159 -3.19 20.53 3.53
N ILE A 160 -2.00 20.48 4.14
CA ILE A 160 -1.79 20.76 5.56
C ILE A 160 -1.95 22.25 5.86
N GLN A 161 -2.79 22.57 6.85
CA GLN A 161 -3.08 23.94 7.28
C GLN A 161 -2.27 24.30 8.54
N PRO A 162 -1.87 25.59 8.70
CA PRO A 162 -1.24 26.06 9.92
C PRO A 162 -2.21 26.04 11.11
N ALA A 163 -1.64 25.96 12.33
CA ALA A 163 -2.38 25.99 13.60
C ALA A 163 -3.51 24.96 13.69
N THR A 164 -3.41 23.86 12.92
CA THR A 164 -4.46 22.85 12.76
C THR A 164 -4.02 21.53 13.39
N GLU A 165 -4.96 20.81 13.98
CA GLU A 165 -4.76 19.52 14.63
C GLU A 165 -5.16 18.40 13.69
N TYR A 166 -4.29 17.38 13.61
CA TYR A 166 -4.45 16.18 12.80
C TYR A 166 -4.27 14.93 13.67
N TYR A 167 -4.88 13.84 13.24
CA TYR A 167 -4.68 12.50 13.78
C TYR A 167 -4.18 11.59 12.68
N VAL A 168 -3.34 10.63 13.03
CA VAL A 168 -2.87 9.61 12.09
C VAL A 168 -3.53 8.30 12.47
N TRP A 169 -4.16 7.64 11.49
CA TRP A 169 -4.65 6.29 11.68
C TRP A 169 -3.75 5.26 11.01
N ALA A 170 -3.67 4.06 11.59
CA ALA A 170 -3.05 2.90 10.98
C ALA A 170 -3.90 1.66 11.29
N ALA A 171 -4.06 0.78 10.30
CA ALA A 171 -4.85 -0.44 10.43
C ALA A 171 -4.31 -1.56 9.54
N SER A 172 -4.31 -2.80 10.06
CA SER A 172 -4.06 -3.99 9.23
C SER A 172 -5.15 -4.12 8.17
N ILE A 173 -4.76 -4.30 6.91
CA ILE A 173 -5.68 -4.39 5.77
C ILE A 173 -5.38 -5.65 4.97
N ASP A 174 -6.38 -6.51 4.79
CA ASP A 174 -6.25 -7.72 3.98
C ASP A 174 -6.27 -7.44 2.46
N GLU A 175 -6.12 -8.50 1.67
CA GLU A 175 -6.14 -8.42 0.21
C GLU A 175 -7.49 -7.98 -0.39
N MET A 176 -8.56 -7.99 0.41
CA MET A 176 -9.90 -7.56 0.04
C MET A 176 -10.24 -6.14 0.53
N GLY A 177 -9.28 -5.45 1.14
CA GLY A 177 -9.47 -4.11 1.68
C GLY A 177 -10.23 -4.06 3.01
N LYS A 178 -10.27 -5.18 3.76
CA LYS A 178 -10.95 -5.25 5.05
C LYS A 178 -9.99 -5.01 6.20
N VAL A 179 -10.45 -4.22 7.17
CA VAL A 179 -9.72 -3.98 8.41
C VAL A 179 -9.68 -5.23 9.27
N GLN A 180 -8.49 -5.68 9.59
CA GLN A 180 -8.21 -6.77 10.52
C GLN A 180 -7.90 -6.20 11.89
N GLY A 181 -8.76 -6.47 12.89
CA GLY A 181 -8.60 -5.94 14.24
C GLY A 181 -9.03 -4.49 14.41
N GLU A 182 -8.28 -3.75 15.23
CA GLU A 182 -8.60 -2.38 15.61
C GLU A 182 -7.83 -1.36 14.76
N VAL A 183 -8.45 -0.21 14.52
CA VAL A 183 -7.79 0.97 13.93
C VAL A 183 -7.02 1.68 15.04
N ARG A 184 -5.72 1.81 14.89
CA ARG A 184 -4.88 2.63 15.77
C ARG A 184 -4.99 4.09 15.38
N ILE A 185 -5.13 4.97 16.39
CA ILE A 185 -5.06 6.43 16.23
C ILE A 185 -3.86 6.95 17.04
N SER A 186 -3.14 7.91 16.46
CA SER A 186 -2.05 8.62 17.13
C SER A 186 -2.55 9.58 18.21
N GLU A 187 -1.64 10.08 19.04
CA GLU A 187 -1.84 11.36 19.69
C GLU A 187 -2.02 12.47 18.64
N PRO A 188 -2.72 13.58 18.98
CA PRO A 188 -2.92 14.66 18.04
C PRO A 188 -1.60 15.34 17.63
N VAL A 189 -1.47 15.64 16.35
CA VAL A 189 -0.35 16.41 15.79
C VAL A 189 -0.84 17.80 15.45
N ARG A 190 -0.39 18.82 16.21
CA ARG A 190 -0.76 20.20 15.94
C ARG A 190 0.34 20.91 15.15
N THR A 191 0.02 21.40 13.97
CA THR A 191 0.93 22.21 13.14
C THR A 191 1.20 23.56 13.79
N LEU A 192 2.37 24.14 13.49
CA LEU A 192 2.75 25.47 13.98
C LEU A 192 1.90 26.57 13.35
N ASP A 193 1.86 27.73 14.00
CA ASP A 193 1.24 28.93 13.44
C ASP A 193 1.96 29.39 12.16
N ALA A 194 1.22 30.02 11.24
CA ALA A 194 1.83 30.64 10.08
C ALA A 194 2.75 31.80 10.53
N VAL A 195 3.98 31.84 9.98
CA VAL A 195 4.86 32.98 10.22
C VAL A 195 4.31 34.18 9.47
N VAL A 196 3.80 35.16 10.21
CA VAL A 196 3.42 36.46 9.64
C VAL A 196 4.69 37.25 9.43
N SER A 197 5.17 37.37 8.19
CA SER A 197 6.21 38.32 7.86
C SER A 197 5.67 39.74 8.14
N LYS A 198 6.21 40.43 9.13
CA LYS A 198 5.97 41.87 9.27
C LYS A 198 6.62 42.54 8.07
N ALA A 199 5.81 43.12 7.21
CA ALA A 199 6.24 44.01 6.15
C ALA A 199 6.85 45.30 6.71
#